data_0f921598577bebcf3ce07b469c94ac0e
#
_entry.id   0f921598577bebcf3ce07b469c94ac0e
#
_cell.length_a   1.000
_cell.length_b   1.000
_cell.length_c   1.000
_cell.angle_alpha   90.00
_cell.angle_beta   90.00
_cell.angle_gamma   90.00
#
_symmetry.space_group_name_H-M   'P 1'
#
loop_
_entity.id
_entity.type
_entity.pdbx_description
1 polymer ?
#
loop_
_entity_poly.entity_id
_entity_poly.type
_entity_poly.pdbx_seq_one_letter_code
_entity_poly.pdbx_strand_id
1 'polypeptide(L)'
;MAEIAAAAGVGRSTLYRHFATREDLSAALAHETEREADAAPEPQPSSRLAPLPYQAPGRLGRVQPLALEVTHVLDEVPPHLIADQLVAEARRAAGVAVALYIVDIDGSQLIRLAGSEDFPETLEAPPALGPEIVPEGLPSFYELLKRRLPRCVATPLWLRGRVIGLLLCVGAPVAPLEDIAKQGAAALELANDYTDVIEAARRRKPTTAAAEVQYHLLPPRVARVTGAQLAGALLPAYEVGGDWFDFVENRDGSWLAIADTAGTGPTAAGLGAAALGALRAARRSGQDLVQAAESIDEVVRALGNPSFVVTALLARWHAPTAMLAWLNCGHPPAYVVDGEGDFTELEGPVHAALGAGDAPPSFEVGAISLEPGNRLVLYTDGITERFVKGGGRFGVDGMQRAIHAAGAPTAAATAMAIQDAVMSAATDPLQDDATLLVLAVD
;
A
#
# COMPACT_ATOMS: atom_id res chain seq x y z
N MET A 1 34.67 24.30 1.93
CA MET A 1 34.85 22.83 2.03
C MET A 1 33.95 22.19 3.09
N ALA A 2 33.88 22.70 4.33
CA ALA A 2 33.03 22.11 5.38
C ALA A 2 31.54 22.17 5.07
N GLU A 3 31.05 23.30 4.59
CA GLU A 3 29.67 23.53 4.17
C GLU A 3 29.32 22.74 2.90
N ILE A 4 30.26 22.60 1.97
CA ILE A 4 30.08 21.82 0.74
C ILE A 4 30.02 20.34 1.08
N ALA A 5 30.86 19.83 1.99
CA ALA A 5 30.76 18.44 2.44
C ALA A 5 29.43 18.13 3.12
N ALA A 6 28.93 19.03 3.95
CA ALA A 6 27.64 18.91 4.59
C ALA A 6 26.49 18.94 3.58
N ALA A 7 26.50 19.84 2.60
CA ALA A 7 25.49 19.93 1.57
C ALA A 7 25.46 18.71 0.62
N ALA A 8 26.65 18.11 0.37
CA ALA A 8 26.77 16.90 -0.45
C ALA A 8 26.57 15.59 0.33
N GLY A 9 26.33 15.63 1.64
CA GLY A 9 26.13 14.44 2.47
C GLY A 9 27.38 13.55 2.62
N VAL A 10 28.59 14.09 2.37
CA VAL A 10 29.85 13.35 2.44
C VAL A 10 30.73 13.83 3.59
N GLY A 11 31.54 12.93 4.14
CA GLY A 11 32.50 13.29 5.20
C GLY A 11 33.57 14.25 4.71
N ARG A 12 33.99 15.21 5.57
CA ARG A 12 35.08 16.15 5.27
C ARG A 12 36.36 15.46 4.78
N SER A 13 36.73 14.35 5.42
CA SER A 13 37.93 13.56 5.06
C SER A 13 37.82 12.95 3.65
N THR A 14 36.63 12.61 3.22
CA THR A 14 36.35 12.09 1.88
C THR A 14 36.52 13.18 0.84
N LEU A 15 35.97 14.37 1.08
CA LEU A 15 36.10 15.49 0.17
C LEU A 15 37.57 15.95 0.01
N TYR A 16 38.33 16.07 1.12
CA TYR A 16 39.76 16.44 1.09
C TYR A 16 40.68 15.36 0.51
N ARG A 17 40.23 14.10 0.46
CA ARG A 17 40.98 13.02 -0.22
C ARG A 17 40.98 13.18 -1.74
N HIS A 18 39.92 13.75 -2.29
CA HIS A 18 39.76 13.94 -3.73
C HIS A 18 40.10 15.34 -4.21
N PHE A 19 39.90 16.36 -3.36
CA PHE A 19 40.15 17.77 -3.70
C PHE A 19 40.90 18.46 -2.55
N ALA A 20 42.15 18.80 -2.78
CA ALA A 20 43.01 19.41 -1.75
C ALA A 20 42.53 20.82 -1.34
N THR A 21 41.97 21.57 -2.30
CA THR A 21 41.45 22.92 -2.10
C THR A 21 40.03 23.09 -2.64
N ARG A 22 39.41 24.22 -2.27
CA ARG A 22 38.10 24.61 -2.85
C ARG A 22 38.21 24.95 -4.33
N GLU A 23 39.35 25.47 -4.74
CA GLU A 23 39.63 25.82 -6.12
C GLU A 23 39.75 24.56 -7.00
N ASP A 24 40.38 23.49 -6.50
CA ASP A 24 40.46 22.20 -7.18
C ASP A 24 39.06 21.60 -7.44
N LEU A 25 38.18 21.68 -6.45
CA LEU A 25 36.80 21.22 -6.59
C LEU A 25 36.00 22.07 -7.62
N SER A 26 36.17 23.40 -7.57
CA SER A 26 35.52 24.31 -8.49
C SER A 26 36.01 24.12 -9.93
N ALA A 27 37.30 23.88 -10.12
CA ALA A 27 37.89 23.56 -11.44
C ALA A 27 37.36 22.22 -11.99
N ALA A 28 37.23 21.18 -11.14
CA ALA A 28 36.69 19.88 -11.55
C ALA A 28 35.23 19.98 -11.97
N LEU A 29 34.41 20.73 -11.24
CA LEU A 29 32.99 20.95 -11.57
C LEU A 29 32.83 21.76 -12.85
N ALA A 30 33.68 22.79 -13.10
CA ALA A 30 33.68 23.54 -14.34
C ALA A 30 34.03 22.66 -15.56
N HIS A 31 35.03 21.79 -15.40
CA HIS A 31 35.46 20.85 -16.44
C HIS A 31 34.41 19.79 -16.76
N GLU A 32 33.65 19.36 -15.75
CA GLU A 32 32.53 18.38 -15.96
C GLU A 32 31.34 19.03 -16.68
N THR A 33 31.03 20.29 -16.33
CA THR A 33 29.99 21.06 -17.02
C THR A 33 30.35 21.35 -18.49
N GLU A 34 31.62 21.62 -18.79
CA GLU A 34 32.09 21.76 -20.19
C GLU A 34 32.06 20.44 -20.97
N ARG A 35 32.41 19.32 -20.35
CA ARG A 35 32.32 17.99 -20.96
C ARG A 35 30.87 17.55 -21.23
N GLU A 36 29.93 17.89 -20.35
CA GLU A 36 28.51 17.62 -20.58
C GLU A 36 27.93 18.53 -21.67
N ALA A 37 28.42 19.76 -21.82
CA ALA A 37 28.02 20.65 -22.90
C ALA A 37 28.52 20.19 -24.30
N ASP A 38 29.74 19.61 -24.35
CA ASP A 38 30.32 19.08 -25.60
C ASP A 38 29.81 17.67 -25.99
N ALA A 39 29.24 16.93 -25.05
CA ALA A 39 28.72 15.58 -25.24
C ALA A 39 27.22 15.52 -25.62
N ALA A 40 26.53 16.65 -25.65
CA ALA A 40 25.13 16.69 -26.03
C ALA A 40 25.01 16.48 -27.55
N PRO A 41 24.39 15.38 -28.05
CA PRO A 41 24.08 15.25 -29.46
C PRO A 41 23.05 16.33 -29.84
N GLU A 42 23.23 16.94 -31.01
CA GLU A 42 22.23 17.86 -31.57
C GLU A 42 20.85 17.23 -31.54
N PRO A 43 19.82 17.93 -31.06
CA PRO A 43 18.47 17.38 -30.98
C PRO A 43 17.96 17.14 -32.41
N GLN A 44 17.90 15.86 -32.80
CA GLN A 44 17.08 15.47 -33.95
C GLN A 44 15.62 15.91 -33.64
N PRO A 45 14.86 16.43 -34.63
CA PRO A 45 13.50 16.81 -34.41
C PRO A 45 12.67 15.56 -34.10
N SER A 46 12.56 15.24 -32.81
CA SER A 46 11.61 14.27 -32.32
C SER A 46 10.22 14.74 -32.73
N SER A 47 9.48 13.87 -33.40
CA SER A 47 8.06 14.04 -33.69
C SER A 47 7.38 14.56 -32.45
N ARG A 48 6.94 15.82 -32.49
CA ARG A 48 6.12 16.44 -31.46
C ARG A 48 4.88 15.58 -31.32
N LEU A 49 4.82 14.76 -30.30
CA LEU A 49 3.55 14.33 -29.75
C LEU A 49 2.80 15.61 -29.40
N ALA A 50 1.72 15.86 -30.12
CA ALA A 50 0.84 16.99 -29.83
C ALA A 50 0.48 16.89 -28.33
N PRO A 51 0.57 18.00 -27.59
CA PRO A 51 0.12 18.00 -26.20
C PRO A 51 -1.34 17.55 -26.23
N LEU A 52 -1.65 16.47 -25.48
CA LEU A 52 -3.03 16.07 -25.24
C LEU A 52 -3.78 17.31 -24.77
N PRO A 53 -4.97 17.62 -25.33
CA PRO A 53 -5.72 18.78 -24.89
C PRO A 53 -5.99 18.61 -23.40
N TYR A 54 -5.35 19.44 -22.59
CA TYR A 54 -5.68 19.60 -21.20
C TYR A 54 -7.14 20.07 -21.16
N GLN A 55 -8.06 19.14 -20.89
CA GLN A 55 -9.40 19.52 -20.52
C GLN A 55 -9.29 20.14 -19.14
N ALA A 56 -9.28 21.46 -19.09
CA ALA A 56 -9.42 22.17 -17.83
C ALA A 56 -10.66 21.58 -17.13
N PRO A 57 -10.52 21.09 -15.88
CA PRO A 57 -11.67 20.68 -15.09
C PRO A 57 -12.65 21.85 -15.12
N GLY A 58 -13.91 21.56 -15.53
CA GLY A 58 -14.96 22.57 -15.62
C GLY A 58 -14.96 23.42 -14.35
N ARG A 59 -15.09 24.73 -14.50
CA ARG A 59 -14.97 25.81 -13.50
C ARG A 59 -15.06 25.26 -12.08
N LEU A 60 -13.90 24.99 -11.47
CA LEU A 60 -13.77 24.77 -10.04
C LEU A 60 -14.39 26.03 -9.40
N GLY A 61 -15.54 25.84 -8.74
CA GLY A 61 -16.07 26.83 -7.83
C GLY A 61 -14.92 27.27 -6.93
N ARG A 62 -14.84 28.55 -6.60
CA ARG A 62 -13.78 29.21 -5.84
C ARG A 62 -13.06 28.20 -4.94
N VAL A 63 -11.81 27.88 -5.28
CA VAL A 63 -10.92 27.14 -4.38
C VAL A 63 -10.84 27.98 -3.12
N GLN A 64 -11.50 27.54 -2.06
CA GLN A 64 -11.34 28.17 -0.75
C GLN A 64 -9.92 27.91 -0.25
N PRO A 65 -9.29 28.83 0.45
CA PRO A 65 -7.88 28.74 0.88
C PRO A 65 -7.65 27.76 2.05
N LEU A 66 -8.40 26.67 2.12
CA LEU A 66 -8.39 25.70 3.22
C LEU A 66 -7.12 24.82 3.27
N ALA A 67 -6.37 24.70 2.18
CA ALA A 67 -5.18 23.87 2.14
C ALA A 67 -3.99 24.39 2.99
N LEU A 68 -3.99 25.68 3.32
CA LEU A 68 -2.92 26.31 4.12
C LEU A 68 -3.14 26.17 5.63
N GLU A 69 -4.38 26.04 6.08
CA GLU A 69 -4.70 25.92 7.52
C GLU A 69 -4.27 24.59 8.12
N VAL A 70 -4.38 23.49 7.35
CA VAL A 70 -3.90 22.16 7.80
C VAL A 70 -2.40 22.15 8.03
N THR A 71 -1.64 22.77 7.13
CA THR A 71 -0.17 22.86 7.26
C THR A 71 0.22 23.63 8.52
N HIS A 72 -0.50 24.67 8.85
CA HIS A 72 -0.25 25.48 10.04
C HIS A 72 -0.52 24.68 11.33
N VAL A 73 -1.63 23.93 11.38
CA VAL A 73 -1.96 23.06 12.53
C VAL A 73 -0.92 21.97 12.71
N LEU A 74 -0.42 21.37 11.62
CA LEU A 74 0.62 20.34 11.68
C LEU A 74 1.96 20.85 12.22
N ASP A 75 2.32 22.11 11.93
CA ASP A 75 3.56 22.69 12.40
C ASP A 75 3.49 23.13 13.87
N GLU A 76 2.32 23.51 14.37
CA GLU A 76 2.14 24.05 15.73
C GLU A 76 1.70 23.02 16.76
N VAL A 77 0.93 22.00 16.36
CA VAL A 77 0.38 21.00 17.28
C VAL A 77 1.35 19.80 17.36
N PRO A 78 1.77 19.39 18.57
CA PRO A 78 2.55 18.17 18.76
C PRO A 78 1.86 16.96 18.10
N PRO A 79 2.59 16.08 17.37
CA PRO A 79 2.00 14.98 16.61
C PRO A 79 1.07 14.07 17.43
N HIS A 80 1.42 13.80 18.67
CA HIS A 80 0.62 12.97 19.59
C HIS A 80 -0.71 13.61 20.01
N LEU A 81 -0.92 14.91 19.79
CA LEU A 81 -2.15 15.64 20.11
C LEU A 81 -3.01 15.96 18.87
N ILE A 82 -2.60 15.56 17.67
CA ILE A 82 -3.36 15.83 16.42
C ILE A 82 -4.77 15.22 16.48
N ALA A 83 -4.91 14.03 17.05
CA ALA A 83 -6.22 13.38 17.20
C ALA A 83 -7.16 14.19 18.13
N ASP A 84 -6.64 14.70 19.24
CA ASP A 84 -7.39 15.53 20.18
C ASP A 84 -7.75 16.88 19.56
N GLN A 85 -6.84 17.50 18.83
CA GLN A 85 -7.08 18.75 18.11
C GLN A 85 -8.18 18.58 17.05
N LEU A 86 -8.12 17.49 16.25
CA LEU A 86 -9.15 17.17 15.26
C LEU A 86 -10.54 17.04 15.91
N VAL A 87 -10.62 16.32 17.02
CA VAL A 87 -11.87 16.17 17.77
C VAL A 87 -12.36 17.51 18.33
N ALA A 88 -11.46 18.37 18.84
CA ALA A 88 -11.81 19.69 19.35
C ALA A 88 -12.39 20.59 18.25
N GLU A 89 -11.78 20.59 17.05
CA GLU A 89 -12.27 21.32 15.89
C GLU A 89 -13.63 20.79 15.43
N ALA A 90 -13.75 19.46 15.29
CA ALA A 90 -14.98 18.81 14.88
C ALA A 90 -16.12 19.09 15.87
N ARG A 91 -15.83 19.05 17.18
CA ARG A 91 -16.81 19.39 18.24
C ARG A 91 -17.26 20.85 18.17
N ARG A 92 -16.34 21.77 17.90
CA ARG A 92 -16.67 23.20 17.75
C ARG A 92 -17.60 23.43 16.56
N ALA A 93 -17.31 22.79 15.41
CA ALA A 93 -18.13 22.90 14.22
C ALA A 93 -19.48 22.18 14.36
N ALA A 94 -19.49 20.99 14.95
CA ALA A 94 -20.70 20.18 15.13
C ALA A 94 -21.65 20.74 16.20
N GLY A 95 -21.14 21.44 17.22
CA GLY A 95 -21.93 21.88 18.38
C GLY A 95 -22.42 20.73 19.26
N VAL A 96 -21.94 19.52 19.08
CA VAL A 96 -22.29 18.29 19.80
C VAL A 96 -21.03 17.50 20.16
N ALA A 97 -21.16 16.49 21.01
CA ALA A 97 -20.04 15.60 21.35
C ALA A 97 -19.56 14.84 20.11
N VAL A 98 -18.25 14.75 19.96
CA VAL A 98 -17.57 14.07 18.84
C VAL A 98 -16.49 13.15 19.40
N ALA A 99 -16.28 12.00 18.74
CA ALA A 99 -15.16 11.12 18.97
C ALA A 99 -14.56 10.67 17.63
N LEU A 100 -13.25 10.44 17.63
CA LEU A 100 -12.47 9.91 16.51
C LEU A 100 -12.21 8.44 16.75
N TYR A 101 -12.50 7.65 15.73
CA TYR A 101 -12.24 6.21 15.71
C TYR A 101 -11.32 5.84 14.55
N ILE A 102 -10.41 4.92 14.83
CA ILE A 102 -9.54 4.27 13.85
C ILE A 102 -9.76 2.76 13.92
N VAL A 103 -9.42 2.04 12.85
CA VAL A 103 -9.51 0.58 12.80
C VAL A 103 -8.24 -0.03 13.39
N ASP A 104 -8.37 -1.15 14.11
CA ASP A 104 -7.23 -1.93 14.60
C ASP A 104 -6.49 -2.64 13.45
N ILE A 105 -5.32 -3.23 13.71
CA ILE A 105 -4.46 -3.78 12.65
C ILE A 105 -5.05 -5.03 11.98
N ASP A 106 -5.96 -5.74 12.62
CA ASP A 106 -6.64 -6.91 12.05
C ASP A 106 -8.02 -6.62 11.44
N GLY A 107 -8.43 -5.34 11.41
CA GLY A 107 -9.64 -4.92 10.73
C GLY A 107 -10.95 -5.23 11.46
N SER A 108 -10.91 -5.70 12.71
CA SER A 108 -12.06 -6.24 13.39
C SER A 108 -12.81 -5.23 14.27
N GLN A 109 -12.12 -4.21 14.76
CA GLN A 109 -12.67 -3.23 15.70
C GLN A 109 -12.29 -1.79 15.37
N LEU A 110 -13.23 -0.90 15.63
CA LEU A 110 -12.97 0.54 15.75
C LEU A 110 -12.52 0.84 17.18
N ILE A 111 -11.39 1.51 17.30
CA ILE A 111 -10.81 1.95 18.57
C ILE A 111 -10.99 3.46 18.67
N ARG A 112 -11.51 3.95 19.78
CA ARG A 112 -11.59 5.38 20.04
C ARG A 112 -10.20 5.94 20.30
N LEU A 113 -9.69 6.74 19.36
CA LEU A 113 -8.39 7.38 19.46
C LEU A 113 -8.45 8.66 20.29
N ALA A 114 -9.53 9.45 20.14
CA ALA A 114 -9.75 10.70 20.89
C ALA A 114 -11.24 10.99 21.03
N GLY A 115 -11.61 11.84 22.00
CA GLY A 115 -12.98 12.30 22.20
C GLY A 115 -13.56 11.96 23.58
N SER A 116 -14.87 12.23 23.76
CA SER A 116 -15.55 12.09 25.03
C SER A 116 -15.67 10.62 25.47
N GLU A 117 -15.59 10.40 26.80
CA GLU A 117 -15.85 9.10 27.44
C GLU A 117 -17.32 8.64 27.29
N ASP A 118 -18.22 9.51 26.86
CA ASP A 118 -19.61 9.15 26.53
C ASP A 118 -19.71 8.18 25.34
N PHE A 119 -18.65 8.09 24.54
CA PHE A 119 -18.55 7.12 23.44
C PHE A 119 -17.85 5.84 23.90
N PRO A 120 -18.28 4.65 23.42
CA PRO A 120 -17.58 3.39 23.70
C PRO A 120 -16.09 3.45 23.37
N GLU A 121 -15.25 2.76 24.12
CA GLU A 121 -13.81 2.64 23.77
C GLU A 121 -13.61 1.86 22.48
N THR A 122 -14.46 0.85 22.25
CA THR A 122 -14.40 0.02 21.05
C THR A 122 -15.80 -0.19 20.46
N LEU A 123 -15.84 -0.32 19.14
CA LEU A 123 -17.02 -0.69 18.37
C LEU A 123 -16.63 -1.78 17.37
N GLU A 124 -17.59 -2.57 16.91
CA GLU A 124 -17.40 -3.47 15.76
C GLU A 124 -17.03 -2.63 14.52
N ALA A 125 -15.96 -3.00 13.83
CA ALA A 125 -15.55 -2.28 12.64
C ALA A 125 -16.51 -2.56 11.46
N PRO A 126 -16.68 -1.59 10.53
CA PRO A 126 -17.15 -1.94 9.19
C PRO A 126 -16.16 -2.90 8.53
N PRO A 127 -16.55 -3.56 7.42
CA PRO A 127 -15.62 -4.35 6.64
C PRO A 127 -14.32 -3.60 6.37
N ALA A 128 -13.17 -4.21 6.67
CA ALA A 128 -11.86 -3.57 6.60
C ALA A 128 -10.77 -4.54 6.14
N LEU A 129 -9.81 -4.02 5.39
CA LEU A 129 -8.57 -4.69 5.03
C LEU A 129 -7.46 -4.15 5.94
N GLY A 130 -7.12 -4.90 6.98
CA GLY A 130 -6.25 -4.40 8.04
C GLY A 130 -6.79 -3.07 8.62
N PRO A 131 -5.98 -2.01 8.73
CA PRO A 131 -6.39 -0.76 9.36
C PRO A 131 -7.24 0.16 8.48
N GLU A 132 -7.68 -0.28 7.29
CA GLU A 132 -8.40 0.55 6.33
C GLU A 132 -9.80 0.00 6.05
N ILE A 133 -10.80 0.87 6.23
CA ILE A 133 -12.20 0.52 5.97
C ILE A 133 -12.42 0.37 4.47
N VAL A 134 -13.06 -0.73 4.08
CA VAL A 134 -13.54 -0.96 2.72
C VAL A 134 -14.74 -0.04 2.44
N PRO A 135 -14.65 0.88 1.46
CA PRO A 135 -15.70 1.88 1.23
C PRO A 135 -17.08 1.28 1.00
N GLU A 136 -17.16 0.16 0.32
CA GLU A 136 -18.40 -0.56 0.00
C GLU A 136 -19.12 -1.09 1.25
N GLY A 137 -18.41 -1.25 2.36
CA GLY A 137 -18.98 -1.67 3.65
C GLY A 137 -19.62 -0.54 4.46
N LEU A 138 -19.35 0.72 4.13
CA LEU A 138 -19.87 1.87 4.90
C LEU A 138 -21.40 1.93 4.96
N PRO A 139 -22.18 1.69 3.88
CA PRO A 139 -23.64 1.74 3.95
C PRO A 139 -24.21 0.74 4.97
N SER A 140 -23.72 -0.49 4.99
CA SER A 140 -24.14 -1.53 5.95
C SER A 140 -23.79 -1.16 7.38
N PHE A 141 -22.60 -0.59 7.57
CA PHE A 141 -22.15 -0.10 8.86
C PHE A 141 -23.04 1.04 9.39
N TYR A 142 -23.42 1.99 8.54
CA TYR A 142 -24.32 3.08 8.95
C TYR A 142 -25.68 2.56 9.42
N GLU A 143 -26.21 1.51 8.79
CA GLU A 143 -27.45 0.87 9.24
C GLU A 143 -27.26 0.12 10.57
N LEU A 144 -26.10 -0.49 10.79
CA LEU A 144 -25.75 -1.09 12.08
C LEU A 144 -25.61 -0.02 13.16
N LEU A 145 -24.92 1.08 12.86
CA LEU A 145 -24.71 2.20 13.78
C LEU A 145 -26.04 2.82 14.22
N LYS A 146 -26.98 3.05 13.29
CA LYS A 146 -28.32 3.56 13.59
C LYS A 146 -29.10 2.66 14.55
N ARG A 147 -28.90 1.35 14.49
CA ARG A 147 -29.55 0.40 15.41
C ARG A 147 -28.93 0.40 16.79
N ARG A 148 -27.59 0.45 16.88
CA ARG A 148 -26.86 0.40 18.15
C ARG A 148 -26.74 1.75 18.85
N LEU A 149 -26.57 2.81 18.08
CA LEU A 149 -26.41 4.19 18.53
C LEU A 149 -27.32 5.14 17.71
N PRO A 150 -28.65 5.13 17.96
CA PRO A 150 -29.66 5.75 17.07
C PRO A 150 -29.49 7.25 16.82
N ARG A 151 -28.71 7.92 17.67
CA ARG A 151 -28.43 9.37 17.58
C ARG A 151 -27.04 9.66 16.99
N CYS A 152 -26.25 8.64 16.65
CA CYS A 152 -24.92 8.85 16.11
C CYS A 152 -24.96 9.07 14.59
N VAL A 153 -24.15 10.04 14.15
CA VAL A 153 -23.83 10.28 12.73
C VAL A 153 -22.34 10.02 12.56
N ALA A 154 -21.96 9.28 11.52
CA ALA A 154 -20.57 8.98 11.19
C ALA A 154 -20.13 9.73 9.95
N THR A 155 -18.97 10.36 10.01
CA THR A 155 -18.30 11.02 8.89
C THR A 155 -16.97 10.33 8.65
N PRO A 156 -16.75 9.71 7.47
CA PRO A 156 -15.53 8.98 7.18
C PRO A 156 -14.34 9.91 6.90
N LEU A 157 -13.16 9.50 7.34
CA LEU A 157 -11.89 10.17 7.08
C LEU A 157 -11.30 9.65 5.78
N TRP A 158 -11.61 10.32 4.68
CA TRP A 158 -11.15 9.95 3.35
C TRP A 158 -9.74 10.46 3.05
N LEU A 159 -8.87 9.55 2.56
CA LEU A 159 -7.53 9.88 2.09
C LEU A 159 -7.19 9.06 0.82
N ARG A 160 -7.06 9.73 -0.34
CA ARG A 160 -6.65 9.09 -1.62
C ARG A 160 -7.45 7.82 -1.97
N GLY A 161 -8.77 7.85 -1.77
CA GLY A 161 -9.66 6.73 -2.09
C GLY A 161 -9.82 5.66 -1.00
N ARG A 162 -9.13 5.78 0.13
CA ARG A 162 -9.25 4.91 1.31
C ARG A 162 -9.90 5.64 2.48
N VAL A 163 -10.47 4.89 3.40
CA VAL A 163 -11.07 5.40 4.64
C VAL A 163 -10.24 4.94 5.83
N ILE A 164 -9.54 5.86 6.48
CA ILE A 164 -8.58 5.56 7.55
C ILE A 164 -9.17 5.66 8.95
N GLY A 165 -10.41 6.10 9.08
CA GLY A 165 -11.12 6.24 10.35
C GLY A 165 -12.46 6.92 10.20
N LEU A 166 -13.13 7.17 11.32
CA LEU A 166 -14.48 7.77 11.38
C LEU A 166 -14.55 8.83 12.48
N LEU A 167 -15.15 9.99 12.18
CA LEU A 167 -15.68 10.88 13.20
C LEU A 167 -17.10 10.47 13.51
N LEU A 168 -17.39 10.18 14.78
CA LEU A 168 -18.73 9.93 15.28
C LEU A 168 -19.21 11.13 16.09
N CYS A 169 -20.42 11.62 15.83
CA CYS A 169 -21.05 12.65 16.66
C CYS A 169 -22.43 12.18 17.17
N VAL A 170 -22.80 12.64 18.37
CA VAL A 170 -24.11 12.34 18.99
C VAL A 170 -25.07 13.47 18.63
N GLY A 171 -26.02 13.20 17.75
CA GLY A 171 -26.96 14.15 17.20
C GLY A 171 -26.55 14.66 15.82
N ALA A 172 -27.44 15.41 15.19
CA ALA A 172 -27.14 16.05 13.92
C ALA A 172 -26.14 17.21 14.16
N PRO A 173 -25.01 17.24 13.43
CA PRO A 173 -24.07 18.35 13.56
C PRO A 173 -24.68 19.64 13.00
N VAL A 174 -24.35 20.79 13.62
CA VAL A 174 -24.81 22.11 13.18
C VAL A 174 -24.17 22.48 11.85
N ALA A 175 -22.92 22.06 11.61
CA ALA A 175 -22.22 22.21 10.33
C ALA A 175 -21.72 20.86 9.84
N PRO A 176 -21.59 20.65 8.50
CA PRO A 176 -21.00 19.46 7.91
C PRO A 176 -19.57 19.23 8.40
N LEU A 177 -19.18 17.97 8.62
CA LEU A 177 -17.85 17.59 9.11
C LEU A 177 -16.92 17.03 8.01
N GLU A 178 -17.40 16.94 6.77
CA GLU A 178 -16.68 16.30 5.66
C GLU A 178 -15.34 16.97 5.35
N ASP A 179 -15.29 18.29 5.37
CA ASP A 179 -14.04 19.04 5.13
C ASP A 179 -13.05 18.86 6.27
N ILE A 180 -13.54 18.89 7.53
CA ILE A 180 -12.72 18.64 8.72
C ILE A 180 -12.21 17.20 8.72
N ALA A 181 -13.06 16.23 8.40
CA ALA A 181 -12.69 14.83 8.31
C ALA A 181 -11.62 14.58 7.24
N LYS A 182 -11.76 15.20 6.06
CA LYS A 182 -10.79 15.08 4.97
C LYS A 182 -9.44 15.70 5.33
N GLN A 183 -9.43 16.86 5.95
CA GLN A 183 -8.21 17.51 6.43
C GLN A 183 -7.59 16.71 7.58
N GLY A 184 -8.41 16.26 8.52
CA GLY A 184 -8.00 15.42 9.64
C GLY A 184 -7.38 14.10 9.20
N ALA A 185 -7.88 13.48 8.12
CA ALA A 185 -7.29 12.30 7.55
C ALA A 185 -5.83 12.52 7.12
N ALA A 186 -5.58 13.62 6.40
CA ALA A 186 -4.21 13.98 5.97
C ALA A 186 -3.32 14.32 7.17
N ALA A 187 -3.86 15.05 8.16
CA ALA A 187 -3.13 15.42 9.37
C ALA A 187 -2.72 14.19 10.21
N LEU A 188 -3.63 13.23 10.40
CA LEU A 188 -3.36 11.99 11.13
C LEU A 188 -2.31 11.13 10.43
N GLU A 189 -2.40 10.99 9.11
CA GLU A 189 -1.43 10.22 8.33
C GLU A 189 -0.02 10.81 8.41
N LEU A 190 0.09 12.14 8.29
CA LEU A 190 1.38 12.82 8.44
C LEU A 190 1.91 12.77 9.88
N ALA A 191 1.03 12.90 10.89
CA ALA A 191 1.44 12.81 12.28
C ALA A 191 1.93 11.41 12.67
N ASN A 192 1.39 10.37 12.04
CA ASN A 192 1.75 8.97 12.31
C ASN A 192 3.24 8.67 12.09
N ASP A 193 3.93 9.42 11.21
CA ASP A 193 5.38 9.30 11.01
C ASP A 193 6.22 9.87 12.17
N TYR A 194 5.59 10.59 13.12
CA TYR A 194 6.27 11.30 14.20
C TYR A 194 5.80 10.90 15.61
N THR A 195 4.87 9.94 15.72
CA THR A 195 4.35 9.47 17.02
C THR A 195 3.86 8.04 16.96
N ASP A 196 4.07 7.29 18.04
CA ASP A 196 3.56 5.91 18.17
C ASP A 196 2.10 5.85 18.64
N VAL A 197 1.46 6.96 18.98
CA VAL A 197 0.13 7.00 19.63
C VAL A 197 -0.93 6.31 18.77
N ILE A 198 -0.93 6.56 17.47
CA ILE A 198 -1.90 5.99 16.53
C ILE A 198 -1.67 4.49 16.36
N GLU A 199 -0.42 4.10 16.11
CA GLU A 199 -0.05 2.70 15.91
C GLU A 199 -0.19 1.88 17.21
N ALA A 200 0.13 2.46 18.37
CA ALA A 200 -0.10 1.82 19.66
C ALA A 200 -1.59 1.58 19.92
N ALA A 201 -2.46 2.55 19.60
CA ALA A 201 -3.91 2.41 19.76
C ALA A 201 -4.50 1.30 18.86
N ARG A 202 -3.98 1.08 17.66
CA ARG A 202 -4.41 0.02 16.74
C ARG A 202 -4.09 -1.38 17.24
N ARG A 203 -3.14 -1.54 18.17
CA ARG A 203 -2.67 -2.85 18.67
C ARG A 203 -3.39 -3.25 19.93
N ARG A 204 -4.31 -4.21 19.81
CA ARG A 204 -5.08 -4.73 20.95
C ARG A 204 -4.31 -5.75 21.81
N LYS A 205 -3.23 -6.30 21.27
CA LYS A 205 -2.33 -7.24 21.95
C LYS A 205 -0.88 -6.96 21.50
N PRO A 206 0.12 -7.38 22.30
CA PRO A 206 1.51 -7.26 21.90
C PRO A 206 1.79 -7.94 20.57
N THR A 207 2.61 -7.30 19.74
CA THR A 207 3.13 -7.82 18.47
C THR A 207 4.58 -8.26 18.66
N THR A 208 5.08 -9.13 17.77
CA THR A 208 6.50 -9.47 17.71
C THR A 208 7.26 -8.41 16.90
N ALA A 209 8.59 -8.29 17.12
CA ALA A 209 9.41 -7.39 16.31
C ALA A 209 9.35 -7.72 14.81
N ALA A 210 9.19 -8.99 14.47
CA ALA A 210 9.06 -9.42 13.08
C ALA A 210 7.72 -8.98 12.48
N ALA A 211 6.60 -9.09 13.21
CA ALA A 211 5.29 -8.59 12.78
C ALA A 211 5.30 -7.07 12.60
N GLU A 212 5.99 -6.33 13.45
CA GLU A 212 6.16 -4.89 13.29
C GLU A 212 6.94 -4.54 12.02
N VAL A 213 8.03 -5.25 11.73
CA VAL A 213 8.78 -5.06 10.48
C VAL A 213 7.87 -5.31 9.27
N GLN A 214 7.19 -6.46 9.22
CA GLN A 214 6.31 -6.83 8.12
C GLN A 214 5.17 -5.82 7.95
N TYR A 215 4.51 -5.43 9.03
CA TYR A 215 3.41 -4.46 9.01
C TYR A 215 3.83 -3.10 8.42
N HIS A 216 5.01 -2.58 8.83
CA HIS A 216 5.52 -1.28 8.36
C HIS A 216 6.10 -1.31 6.94
N LEU A 217 6.43 -2.49 6.42
CA LEU A 217 6.88 -2.63 5.04
C LEU A 217 5.74 -2.52 4.03
N LEU A 218 4.53 -2.87 4.44
CA LEU A 218 3.39 -2.94 3.53
C LEU A 218 2.88 -1.54 3.15
N PRO A 219 2.46 -1.35 1.89
CA PRO A 219 1.80 -0.12 1.45
C PRO A 219 0.40 0.01 2.07
N PRO A 220 -0.32 1.11 1.85
CA PRO A 220 -1.75 1.19 2.14
C PRO A 220 -2.52 -0.01 1.59
N ARG A 221 -3.56 -0.46 2.31
CA ARG A 221 -4.33 -1.64 1.90
C ARG A 221 -5.28 -1.38 0.74
N VAL A 222 -5.72 -0.14 0.60
CA VAL A 222 -6.61 0.31 -0.48
C VAL A 222 -6.02 1.54 -1.13
N ALA A 223 -5.99 1.58 -2.46
CA ALA A 223 -5.50 2.75 -3.20
C ALA A 223 -6.20 2.90 -4.56
N ARG A 224 -6.15 4.12 -5.08
CA ARG A 224 -6.45 4.41 -6.48
C ARG A 224 -5.17 4.77 -7.21
N VAL A 225 -5.01 4.19 -8.38
CA VAL A 225 -3.95 4.51 -9.35
C VAL A 225 -4.59 4.92 -10.68
N THR A 226 -3.80 5.41 -11.62
CA THR A 226 -4.35 5.78 -12.93
C THR A 226 -5.01 4.58 -13.62
N GLY A 227 -6.32 4.72 -13.89
CA GLY A 227 -7.13 3.73 -14.60
C GLY A 227 -7.41 2.43 -13.83
N ALA A 228 -7.15 2.39 -12.50
CA ALA A 228 -7.42 1.20 -11.70
C ALA A 228 -7.52 1.49 -10.21
N GLN A 229 -8.05 0.50 -9.49
CA GLN A 229 -8.06 0.43 -8.03
C GLN A 229 -7.17 -0.72 -7.58
N LEU A 230 -6.55 -0.56 -6.43
CA LEU A 230 -5.71 -1.58 -5.80
C LEU A 230 -6.24 -1.90 -4.40
N ALA A 231 -6.21 -3.17 -4.03
CA ALA A 231 -6.47 -3.59 -2.66
C ALA A 231 -5.61 -4.81 -2.32
N GLY A 232 -4.99 -4.79 -1.13
CA GLY A 232 -4.18 -5.88 -0.64
C GLY A 232 -4.52 -6.26 0.79
N ALA A 233 -4.41 -7.53 1.11
CA ALA A 233 -4.55 -8.06 2.45
C ALA A 233 -3.42 -9.01 2.78
N LEU A 234 -3.02 -9.04 4.04
CA LEU A 234 -2.08 -9.99 4.61
C LEU A 234 -2.63 -10.47 5.94
N LEU A 235 -2.74 -11.78 6.09
CA LEU A 235 -3.26 -12.46 7.27
C LEU A 235 -2.26 -13.53 7.74
N PRO A 236 -2.12 -13.72 9.07
CA PRO A 236 -2.68 -12.94 10.17
C PRO A 236 -1.87 -11.69 10.49
N ALA A 237 -2.50 -10.67 11.09
CA ALA A 237 -1.85 -9.39 11.37
C ALA A 237 -0.86 -9.39 12.56
N TYR A 238 -0.93 -10.38 13.45
CA TYR A 238 -0.13 -10.47 14.68
C TYR A 238 0.91 -11.60 14.69
N GLU A 239 0.85 -12.49 13.74
CA GLU A 239 1.78 -13.60 13.54
C GLU A 239 2.56 -13.36 12.26
N VAL A 240 3.75 -13.97 12.13
CA VAL A 240 4.67 -13.60 11.07
C VAL A 240 5.11 -14.81 10.29
N GLY A 241 4.78 -14.79 9.02
CA GLY A 241 5.50 -15.50 7.99
C GLY A 241 6.54 -14.62 7.30
N GLY A 242 6.69 -14.81 6.01
CA GLY A 242 7.62 -14.06 5.17
C GLY A 242 6.95 -13.30 4.03
N ASP A 243 5.64 -13.36 3.97
CA ASP A 243 4.85 -12.76 2.89
C ASP A 243 4.90 -11.23 2.89
N TRP A 244 4.85 -10.67 1.70
CA TRP A 244 4.64 -9.24 1.51
C TRP A 244 4.01 -8.95 0.16
N PHE A 245 3.36 -7.81 0.06
CA PHE A 245 2.99 -7.20 -1.21
C PHE A 245 3.44 -5.74 -1.24
N ASP A 246 3.63 -5.21 -2.43
CA ASP A 246 3.97 -3.80 -2.65
C ASP A 246 3.29 -3.29 -3.90
N PHE A 247 2.96 -2.02 -3.90
CA PHE A 247 2.55 -1.31 -5.10
C PHE A 247 2.92 0.17 -5.03
N VAL A 248 3.11 0.75 -6.18
CA VAL A 248 3.35 2.19 -6.31
C VAL A 248 3.02 2.65 -7.72
N GLU A 249 2.51 3.85 -7.83
CA GLU A 249 2.31 4.51 -9.12
C GLU A 249 3.50 5.41 -9.43
N ASN A 250 4.11 5.19 -10.60
CA ASN A 250 5.18 5.97 -11.17
C ASN A 250 4.78 6.50 -12.56
N ARG A 251 5.65 7.31 -13.18
CA ARG A 251 5.40 7.84 -14.53
C ARG A 251 5.34 6.78 -15.62
N ASP A 252 6.01 5.66 -15.43
CA ASP A 252 6.09 4.51 -16.34
C ASP A 252 4.98 3.46 -16.09
N GLY A 253 4.07 3.74 -15.17
CA GLY A 253 2.96 2.89 -14.80
C GLY A 253 2.92 2.52 -13.33
N SER A 254 1.92 1.73 -12.96
CA SER A 254 1.76 1.23 -11.60
C SER A 254 2.47 -0.11 -11.46
N TRP A 255 3.42 -0.18 -10.54
CA TRP A 255 4.12 -1.40 -10.18
C TRP A 255 3.33 -2.15 -9.10
N LEU A 256 3.28 -3.46 -9.24
CA LEU A 256 2.68 -4.40 -8.29
C LEU A 256 3.69 -5.51 -8.01
N ALA A 257 3.72 -5.98 -6.79
CA ALA A 257 4.49 -7.15 -6.40
C ALA A 257 3.78 -7.91 -5.29
N ILE A 258 3.85 -9.22 -5.34
CA ILE A 258 3.51 -10.11 -4.24
C ILE A 258 4.61 -11.14 -4.13
N ALA A 259 4.96 -11.52 -2.92
CA ALA A 259 6.02 -12.50 -2.68
C ALA A 259 5.78 -13.27 -1.39
N ASP A 260 6.27 -14.51 -1.42
CA ASP A 260 6.39 -15.37 -0.27
C ASP A 260 7.87 -15.69 -0.03
N THR A 261 8.29 -15.55 1.20
CA THR A 261 9.67 -15.70 1.65
C THR A 261 9.83 -16.98 2.46
N ALA A 262 10.67 -17.88 2.02
CA ALA A 262 10.86 -19.16 2.67
C ALA A 262 11.20 -19.04 4.18
N GLY A 263 10.47 -19.78 5.00
CA GLY A 263 10.65 -19.85 6.46
C GLY A 263 9.62 -19.02 7.22
N THR A 264 9.82 -18.89 8.52
CA THR A 264 8.91 -18.17 9.41
C THR A 264 9.67 -17.29 10.42
N GLY A 265 8.97 -16.36 11.05
CA GLY A 265 9.49 -15.52 12.12
C GLY A 265 10.53 -14.48 11.67
N PRO A 266 11.44 -14.04 12.57
CA PRO A 266 12.33 -12.91 12.32
C PRO A 266 13.26 -13.07 11.10
N THR A 267 13.66 -14.31 10.77
CA THR A 267 14.54 -14.58 9.63
C THR A 267 13.79 -14.35 8.32
N ALA A 268 12.58 -14.90 8.18
CA ALA A 268 11.76 -14.71 7.00
C ALA A 268 11.36 -13.23 6.82
N ALA A 269 10.93 -12.55 7.90
CA ALA A 269 10.64 -11.12 7.87
C ALA A 269 11.85 -10.29 7.44
N GLY A 270 13.05 -10.63 7.92
CA GLY A 270 14.30 -9.96 7.53
C GLY A 270 14.66 -10.18 6.06
N LEU A 271 14.49 -11.43 5.56
CA LEU A 271 14.71 -11.76 4.15
C LEU A 271 13.69 -11.04 3.24
N GLY A 272 12.40 -11.06 3.62
CA GLY A 272 11.35 -10.32 2.91
C GLY A 272 11.63 -8.81 2.86
N ALA A 273 12.08 -8.23 3.98
CA ALA A 273 12.49 -6.83 4.03
C ALA A 273 13.66 -6.52 3.08
N ALA A 274 14.66 -7.40 2.99
CA ALA A 274 15.80 -7.24 2.09
C ALA A 274 15.35 -7.34 0.62
N ALA A 275 14.51 -8.33 0.28
CA ALA A 275 13.96 -8.52 -1.06
C ALA A 275 13.11 -7.31 -1.51
N LEU A 276 12.20 -6.84 -0.65
CA LEU A 276 11.40 -5.64 -0.89
C LEU A 276 12.25 -4.38 -1.00
N GLY A 277 13.31 -4.26 -0.18
CA GLY A 277 14.30 -3.20 -0.27
C GLY A 277 14.99 -3.16 -1.62
N ALA A 278 15.41 -4.32 -2.15
CA ALA A 278 16.00 -4.47 -3.47
C ALA A 278 15.02 -4.04 -4.58
N LEU A 279 13.76 -4.53 -4.55
CA LEU A 279 12.71 -4.12 -5.48
C LEU A 279 12.52 -2.60 -5.51
N ARG A 280 12.41 -1.98 -4.32
CA ARG A 280 12.21 -0.53 -4.20
C ARG A 280 13.42 0.26 -4.69
N ALA A 281 14.65 -0.23 -4.46
CA ALA A 281 15.87 0.37 -4.96
C ALA A 281 15.96 0.29 -6.48
N ALA A 282 15.73 -0.88 -7.06
CA ALA A 282 15.70 -1.11 -8.49
C ALA A 282 14.71 -0.17 -9.20
N ARG A 283 13.48 -0.13 -8.72
CA ARG A 283 12.42 0.73 -9.25
C ARG A 283 12.76 2.22 -9.17
N ARG A 284 13.34 2.69 -8.04
CA ARG A 284 13.78 4.08 -7.86
C ARG A 284 14.97 4.45 -8.75
N SER A 285 15.74 3.47 -9.18
CA SER A 285 16.85 3.63 -10.13
C SER A 285 16.40 3.52 -11.61
N GLY A 286 15.09 3.40 -11.86
CA GLY A 286 14.54 3.32 -13.23
C GLY A 286 14.75 1.98 -13.93
N GLN A 287 15.03 0.92 -13.18
CA GLN A 287 15.18 -0.43 -13.71
C GLN A 287 13.82 -1.00 -14.15
N ASP A 288 13.84 -1.90 -15.14
CA ASP A 288 12.65 -2.63 -15.59
C ASP A 288 12.35 -3.87 -14.71
N LEU A 289 11.32 -4.65 -15.08
CA LEU A 289 10.91 -5.84 -14.32
C LEU A 289 12.01 -6.91 -14.23
N VAL A 290 12.76 -7.12 -15.33
CA VAL A 290 13.86 -8.10 -15.38
C VAL A 290 14.98 -7.67 -14.44
N GLN A 291 15.45 -6.44 -14.59
CA GLN A 291 16.51 -5.87 -13.78
C GLN A 291 16.12 -5.81 -12.30
N ALA A 292 14.84 -5.56 -12.00
CA ALA A 292 14.34 -5.58 -10.63
C ALA A 292 14.38 -7.00 -10.04
N ALA A 293 14.00 -8.02 -10.81
CA ALA A 293 14.09 -9.41 -10.37
C ALA A 293 15.56 -9.85 -10.19
N GLU A 294 16.46 -9.46 -11.10
CA GLU A 294 17.91 -9.70 -10.98
C GLU A 294 18.48 -9.05 -9.71
N SER A 295 18.07 -7.82 -9.40
CA SER A 295 18.50 -7.11 -8.18
C SER A 295 18.02 -7.79 -6.91
N ILE A 296 16.81 -8.35 -6.90
CA ILE A 296 16.30 -9.12 -5.75
C ILE A 296 17.09 -10.43 -5.62
N ASP A 297 17.29 -11.16 -6.72
CA ASP A 297 18.04 -12.43 -6.75
C ASP A 297 19.47 -12.23 -6.22
N GLU A 298 20.15 -11.15 -6.67
CA GLU A 298 21.50 -10.81 -6.21
C GLU A 298 21.54 -10.57 -4.69
N VAL A 299 20.59 -9.79 -4.16
CA VAL A 299 20.51 -9.49 -2.73
C VAL A 299 20.23 -10.76 -1.91
N VAL A 300 19.29 -11.60 -2.33
CA VAL A 300 18.96 -12.86 -1.64
C VAL A 300 20.18 -13.78 -1.61
N ARG A 301 20.88 -13.94 -2.74
CA ARG A 301 22.12 -14.75 -2.82
C ARG A 301 23.24 -14.18 -1.96
N ALA A 302 23.40 -12.87 -1.92
CA ALA A 302 24.42 -12.19 -1.13
C ALA A 302 24.28 -12.41 0.38
N LEU A 303 23.08 -12.77 0.87
CA LEU A 303 22.88 -13.20 2.26
C LEU A 303 23.53 -14.53 2.60
N GLY A 304 24.00 -15.30 1.60
CA GLY A 304 24.89 -16.44 1.75
C GLY A 304 24.27 -17.70 2.36
N ASN A 305 22.95 -17.79 2.46
CA ASN A 305 22.27 -19.00 2.93
C ASN A 305 21.50 -19.65 1.76
N PRO A 306 21.86 -20.87 1.33
CA PRO A 306 21.20 -21.53 0.21
C PRO A 306 19.72 -21.91 0.45
N SER A 307 19.25 -21.82 1.70
CA SER A 307 17.85 -22.01 2.05
C SER A 307 17.03 -20.71 1.91
N PHE A 308 17.68 -19.59 1.67
CA PHE A 308 17.01 -18.32 1.45
C PHE A 308 16.51 -18.25 0.00
N VAL A 309 15.22 -18.39 -0.15
CA VAL A 309 14.53 -18.27 -1.44
C VAL A 309 13.29 -17.42 -1.26
N VAL A 310 12.95 -16.68 -2.31
CA VAL A 310 11.75 -15.84 -2.36
C VAL A 310 11.01 -16.18 -3.64
N THR A 311 9.77 -16.63 -3.53
CA THR A 311 8.87 -16.67 -4.69
C THR A 311 8.24 -15.31 -4.87
N ALA A 312 8.13 -14.83 -6.10
CA ALA A 312 7.56 -13.51 -6.35
C ALA A 312 6.85 -13.43 -7.70
N LEU A 313 5.78 -12.65 -7.76
CA LEU A 313 5.19 -12.17 -8.99
C LEU A 313 5.31 -10.65 -9.02
N LEU A 314 6.08 -10.15 -9.99
CA LEU A 314 6.28 -8.73 -10.24
C LEU A 314 5.45 -8.32 -11.44
N ALA A 315 4.74 -7.20 -11.39
CA ALA A 315 3.94 -6.73 -12.50
C ALA A 315 3.99 -5.22 -12.65
N ARG A 316 3.70 -4.74 -13.87
CA ARG A 316 3.57 -3.32 -14.19
C ARG A 316 2.35 -3.07 -15.06
N TRP A 317 1.41 -2.32 -14.53
CA TRP A 317 0.21 -1.87 -15.21
C TRP A 317 0.45 -0.51 -15.86
N HIS A 318 0.20 -0.41 -17.16
CA HIS A 318 0.30 0.84 -17.90
C HIS A 318 -1.07 1.22 -18.47
N ALA A 319 -1.80 2.03 -17.71
CA ALA A 319 -3.17 2.42 -18.01
C ALA A 319 -3.37 3.03 -19.42
N PRO A 320 -2.48 3.91 -19.96
CA PRO A 320 -2.69 4.50 -21.28
C PRO A 320 -2.76 3.47 -22.43
N THR A 321 -2.14 2.31 -22.27
CA THR A 321 -2.16 1.23 -23.27
C THR A 321 -2.96 0.01 -22.84
N ALA A 322 -3.57 0.05 -21.64
CA ALA A 322 -4.27 -1.08 -21.02
C ALA A 322 -3.41 -2.36 -20.95
N MET A 323 -2.09 -2.22 -20.86
CA MET A 323 -1.14 -3.34 -20.87
C MET A 323 -0.65 -3.66 -19.45
N LEU A 324 -0.73 -4.92 -19.09
CA LEU A 324 -0.05 -5.51 -17.95
C LEU A 324 1.16 -6.29 -18.46
N ALA A 325 2.35 -5.96 -17.97
CA ALA A 325 3.54 -6.78 -18.10
C ALA A 325 3.81 -7.46 -16.75
N TRP A 326 4.23 -8.75 -16.76
CA TRP A 326 4.53 -9.47 -15.52
C TRP A 326 5.70 -10.43 -15.65
N LEU A 327 6.26 -10.79 -14.51
CA LEU A 327 7.34 -11.76 -14.37
C LEU A 327 7.06 -12.62 -13.14
N ASN A 328 7.02 -13.96 -13.35
CA ASN A 328 6.77 -14.92 -12.26
C ASN A 328 8.06 -15.67 -11.90
N CYS A 329 8.48 -15.55 -10.64
CA CYS A 329 9.65 -16.17 -10.04
C CYS A 329 9.22 -17.29 -9.09
N GLY A 330 8.62 -18.37 -9.61
CA GLY A 330 8.21 -19.55 -8.86
C GLY A 330 7.00 -19.31 -7.92
N HIS A 331 6.27 -18.24 -8.12
CA HIS A 331 5.10 -17.88 -7.33
C HIS A 331 3.83 -18.52 -7.90
N PRO A 332 2.76 -18.76 -7.11
CA PRO A 332 1.46 -19.17 -7.65
C PRO A 332 1.01 -18.29 -8.82
N PRO A 333 0.36 -18.85 -9.85
CA PRO A 333 -0.10 -18.07 -10.98
C PRO A 333 -1.17 -17.07 -10.56
N ALA A 334 -1.16 -15.87 -11.15
CA ALA A 334 -2.24 -14.91 -11.00
C ALA A 334 -3.45 -15.30 -11.87
N TYR A 335 -4.63 -14.77 -11.52
CA TYR A 335 -5.84 -14.92 -12.30
C TYR A 335 -6.38 -13.57 -12.75
N VAL A 336 -6.83 -13.52 -14.01
CA VAL A 336 -7.67 -12.44 -14.51
C VAL A 336 -9.12 -12.88 -14.35
N VAL A 337 -9.90 -12.05 -13.70
CA VAL A 337 -11.35 -12.25 -13.49
C VAL A 337 -12.05 -11.18 -14.30
N ASP A 338 -12.88 -11.59 -15.23
CA ASP A 338 -13.63 -10.67 -16.08
C ASP A 338 -14.85 -10.05 -15.38
N GLY A 339 -15.63 -9.26 -16.13
CA GLY A 339 -16.84 -8.61 -15.61
C GLY A 339 -17.98 -9.59 -15.26
N GLU A 340 -17.96 -10.81 -15.80
CA GLU A 340 -18.92 -11.88 -15.53
C GLU A 340 -18.48 -12.75 -14.34
N GLY A 341 -17.21 -12.64 -13.93
CA GLY A 341 -16.61 -13.37 -12.82
C GLY A 341 -15.88 -14.64 -13.25
N ASP A 342 -15.66 -14.83 -14.54
CA ASP A 342 -14.93 -15.97 -15.06
C ASP A 342 -13.43 -15.80 -14.82
N PHE A 343 -12.79 -16.90 -14.39
CA PHE A 343 -11.38 -16.97 -14.02
C PHE A 343 -10.56 -17.48 -15.20
N THR A 344 -9.56 -16.68 -15.60
CA THR A 344 -8.54 -17.09 -16.58
C THR A 344 -7.18 -17.00 -15.91
N GLU A 345 -6.45 -18.12 -15.88
CA GLU A 345 -5.07 -18.13 -15.40
C GLU A 345 -4.18 -17.25 -16.27
N LEU A 346 -3.31 -16.47 -15.65
CA LEU A 346 -2.34 -15.64 -16.34
C LEU A 346 -1.20 -16.54 -16.86
N GLU A 347 -1.39 -17.13 -18.01
CA GLU A 347 -0.42 -18.05 -18.64
C GLU A 347 0.82 -17.30 -19.13
N GLY A 348 2.02 -17.79 -18.80
CA GLY A 348 3.26 -17.19 -19.23
C GLY A 348 4.50 -17.89 -18.65
N PRO A 349 5.70 -17.35 -18.90
CA PRO A 349 6.93 -17.91 -18.37
C PRO A 349 6.94 -17.94 -16.85
N VAL A 350 7.32 -19.10 -16.29
CA VAL A 350 7.57 -19.27 -14.86
C VAL A 350 9.05 -19.60 -14.66
N HIS A 351 9.71 -18.82 -13.82
CA HIS A 351 11.14 -18.94 -13.53
C HIS A 351 11.34 -19.58 -12.15
N ALA A 352 12.58 -19.95 -11.85
CA ALA A 352 12.94 -20.40 -10.50
C ALA A 352 12.71 -19.26 -9.48
N ALA A 353 12.44 -19.61 -8.22
CA ALA A 353 12.39 -18.67 -7.12
C ALA A 353 13.71 -17.90 -7.01
N LEU A 354 13.62 -16.65 -6.60
CA LEU A 354 14.76 -15.75 -6.42
C LEU A 354 15.68 -16.28 -5.30
N GLY A 355 16.98 -16.31 -5.53
CA GLY A 355 17.97 -16.93 -4.65
C GLY A 355 18.15 -18.44 -4.87
N ALA A 356 17.31 -19.11 -5.67
CA ALA A 356 17.39 -20.55 -5.88
C ALA A 356 18.46 -20.91 -6.94
N GLY A 357 19.06 -22.12 -6.78
CA GLY A 357 20.03 -22.69 -7.73
C GLY A 357 21.42 -22.05 -7.66
N ASP A 358 22.35 -22.55 -8.49
CA ASP A 358 23.77 -22.17 -8.46
C ASP A 358 24.14 -21.01 -9.41
N ALA A 359 23.23 -20.64 -10.33
CA ALA A 359 23.46 -19.60 -11.32
C ALA A 359 22.31 -18.57 -11.31
N PRO A 360 22.58 -17.29 -11.66
CA PRO A 360 21.54 -16.31 -11.87
C PRO A 360 20.52 -16.78 -12.91
N PRO A 361 19.22 -16.62 -12.67
CA PRO A 361 18.19 -16.98 -13.62
C PRO A 361 18.18 -16.06 -14.84
N SER A 362 17.66 -16.55 -15.97
CA SER A 362 17.28 -15.73 -17.11
C SER A 362 15.78 -15.49 -17.05
N PHE A 363 15.35 -14.24 -17.11
CA PHE A 363 13.95 -13.86 -16.94
C PHE A 363 13.29 -13.47 -18.26
N GLU A 364 12.07 -13.92 -18.46
CA GLU A 364 11.18 -13.54 -19.56
C GLU A 364 9.93 -12.87 -19.01
N VAL A 365 9.48 -11.80 -19.66
CA VAL A 365 8.31 -11.00 -19.26
C VAL A 365 7.11 -11.41 -20.11
N GLY A 366 6.02 -11.78 -19.45
CA GLY A 366 4.71 -11.91 -20.08
C GLY A 366 4.02 -10.56 -20.26
N ALA A 367 3.08 -10.47 -21.21
CA ALA A 367 2.28 -9.27 -21.39
C ALA A 367 0.86 -9.62 -21.86
N ILE A 368 -0.13 -8.90 -21.29
CA ILE A 368 -1.55 -9.04 -21.66
C ILE A 368 -2.24 -7.67 -21.62
N SER A 369 -3.29 -7.49 -22.42
CA SER A 369 -4.20 -6.36 -22.29
C SER A 369 -5.30 -6.69 -21.29
N LEU A 370 -5.57 -5.77 -20.36
CA LEU A 370 -6.70 -5.86 -19.44
C LEU A 370 -7.78 -4.86 -19.85
N GLU A 371 -9.01 -5.33 -19.91
CA GLU A 371 -10.17 -4.52 -20.26
C GLU A 371 -10.81 -3.86 -19.01
N PRO A 372 -11.55 -2.76 -19.17
CA PRO A 372 -12.37 -2.20 -18.08
C PRO A 372 -13.28 -3.28 -17.45
N GLY A 373 -13.28 -3.32 -16.12
CA GLY A 373 -14.00 -4.34 -15.37
C GLY A 373 -13.20 -5.63 -15.10
N ASN A 374 -12.05 -5.83 -15.75
CA ASN A 374 -11.16 -6.93 -15.40
C ASN A 374 -10.54 -6.70 -14.02
N ARG A 375 -10.33 -7.79 -13.29
CA ARG A 375 -9.62 -7.81 -12.01
C ARG A 375 -8.48 -8.80 -12.09
N LEU A 376 -7.26 -8.33 -11.83
CA LEU A 376 -6.10 -9.19 -11.64
C LEU A 376 -6.01 -9.56 -10.16
N VAL A 377 -5.97 -10.86 -9.86
CA VAL A 377 -5.87 -11.41 -8.51
C VAL A 377 -4.53 -12.12 -8.36
N LEU A 378 -3.67 -11.58 -7.51
CA LEU A 378 -2.41 -12.19 -7.08
C LEU A 378 -2.59 -12.70 -5.65
N TYR A 379 -2.00 -13.84 -5.32
CA TYR A 379 -2.16 -14.45 -4.00
C TYR A 379 -0.99 -15.38 -3.66
N THR A 380 -0.71 -15.58 -2.38
CA THR A 380 0.21 -16.60 -1.90
C THR A 380 -0.51 -17.91 -1.62
N ASP A 381 0.23 -19.01 -1.54
CA ASP A 381 -0.35 -20.35 -1.37
C ASP A 381 -1.12 -20.52 -0.06
N GLY A 382 -0.80 -19.72 1.00
CA GLY A 382 -1.59 -19.70 2.23
C GLY A 382 -3.09 -19.41 2.03
N ILE A 383 -3.48 -18.75 0.93
CA ILE A 383 -4.89 -18.61 0.52
C ILE A 383 -5.46 -19.96 0.07
N THR A 384 -4.82 -20.60 -0.91
CA THR A 384 -5.35 -21.81 -1.54
C THR A 384 -5.11 -23.06 -0.71
N GLU A 385 -4.05 -23.08 0.09
CA GLU A 385 -3.71 -24.18 0.97
C GLU A 385 -4.47 -24.21 2.29
N ARG A 386 -5.24 -23.16 2.60
CA ARG A 386 -6.09 -23.11 3.78
C ARG A 386 -6.96 -24.36 3.88
N PHE A 387 -6.84 -25.11 4.99
CA PHE A 387 -7.75 -26.23 5.27
C PHE A 387 -9.17 -25.73 5.47
N VAL A 388 -10.15 -26.49 4.96
CA VAL A 388 -11.56 -26.17 5.12
C VAL A 388 -12.25 -27.14 6.10
N LYS A 389 -13.25 -26.66 6.82
CA LYS A 389 -14.04 -27.47 7.73
C LYS A 389 -14.71 -28.62 6.94
N GLY A 390 -14.45 -29.85 7.35
CA GLY A 390 -14.95 -31.03 6.65
C GLY A 390 -13.91 -31.72 5.76
N GLY A 391 -12.71 -31.19 5.66
CA GLY A 391 -11.58 -31.74 4.91
C GLY A 391 -11.40 -31.11 3.52
N GLY A 392 -10.18 -31.19 3.04
CA GLY A 392 -9.76 -30.56 1.78
C GLY A 392 -9.14 -29.18 1.98
N ARG A 393 -8.83 -28.51 0.87
CA ARG A 393 -8.24 -27.17 0.83
C ARG A 393 -9.22 -26.17 0.21
N PHE A 394 -9.06 -24.90 0.53
CA PHE A 394 -9.86 -23.79 0.00
C PHE A 394 -9.73 -23.73 -1.53
N GLY A 395 -8.52 -23.79 -2.04
CA GLY A 395 -8.20 -23.89 -3.46
C GLY A 395 -8.64 -22.65 -4.27
N VAL A 396 -8.35 -22.69 -5.56
CA VAL A 396 -8.80 -21.68 -6.52
C VAL A 396 -10.32 -21.62 -6.61
N ASP A 397 -10.99 -22.79 -6.53
CA ASP A 397 -12.46 -22.85 -6.49
C ASP A 397 -13.04 -22.08 -5.30
N GLY A 398 -12.34 -22.05 -4.18
CA GLY A 398 -12.72 -21.24 -3.01
C GLY A 398 -12.66 -19.75 -3.29
N MET A 399 -11.58 -19.30 -3.92
CA MET A 399 -11.45 -17.90 -4.35
C MET A 399 -12.53 -17.52 -5.35
N GLN A 400 -12.77 -18.37 -6.35
CA GLN A 400 -13.79 -18.13 -7.36
C GLN A 400 -15.18 -17.96 -6.73
N ARG A 401 -15.56 -18.86 -5.82
CA ARG A 401 -16.83 -18.74 -5.07
C ARG A 401 -16.90 -17.46 -4.26
N ALA A 402 -15.80 -17.07 -3.60
CA ALA A 402 -15.72 -15.85 -2.81
C ALA A 402 -15.95 -14.61 -3.70
N ILE A 403 -15.30 -14.56 -4.85
CA ILE A 403 -15.42 -13.43 -5.79
C ILE A 403 -16.82 -13.33 -6.40
N HIS A 404 -17.44 -14.45 -6.75
CA HIS A 404 -18.83 -14.45 -7.21
C HIS A 404 -19.82 -13.97 -6.13
N ALA A 405 -19.48 -14.20 -4.86
CA ALA A 405 -20.29 -13.72 -3.74
C ALA A 405 -20.02 -12.25 -3.37
N ALA A 406 -18.97 -11.63 -3.94
CA ALA A 406 -18.63 -10.23 -3.66
C ALA A 406 -19.75 -9.28 -4.09
N GLY A 407 -20.05 -8.30 -3.25
CA GLY A 407 -21.15 -7.36 -3.49
C GLY A 407 -20.88 -6.32 -4.58
N ALA A 408 -19.61 -6.15 -5.01
CA ALA A 408 -19.20 -5.20 -6.03
C ALA A 408 -17.91 -5.66 -6.72
N PRO A 409 -17.69 -5.33 -8.01
CA PRO A 409 -16.51 -5.74 -8.76
C PRO A 409 -15.30 -4.80 -8.53
N THR A 410 -15.16 -4.22 -7.35
CA THR A 410 -14.03 -3.37 -6.98
C THR A 410 -12.87 -4.19 -6.41
N ALA A 411 -11.66 -3.64 -6.42
CA ALA A 411 -10.50 -4.29 -5.83
C ALA A 411 -10.71 -4.57 -4.34
N ALA A 412 -11.23 -3.60 -3.60
CA ALA A 412 -11.44 -3.71 -2.16
C ALA A 412 -12.52 -4.74 -1.81
N ALA A 413 -13.67 -4.75 -2.51
CA ALA A 413 -14.74 -5.73 -2.29
C ALA A 413 -14.28 -7.15 -2.66
N THR A 414 -13.50 -7.30 -3.72
CA THR A 414 -12.90 -8.58 -4.15
C THR A 414 -11.92 -9.11 -3.09
N ALA A 415 -11.00 -8.27 -2.64
CA ALA A 415 -10.04 -8.64 -1.61
C ALA A 415 -10.73 -9.02 -0.29
N MET A 416 -11.72 -8.24 0.11
CA MET A 416 -12.51 -8.49 1.33
C MET A 416 -13.26 -9.82 1.25
N ALA A 417 -13.91 -10.11 0.11
CA ALA A 417 -14.64 -11.35 -0.07
C ALA A 417 -13.73 -12.59 0.03
N ILE A 418 -12.52 -12.52 -0.53
CA ILE A 418 -11.53 -13.61 -0.40
C ILE A 418 -11.08 -13.73 1.06
N GLN A 419 -10.70 -12.61 1.70
CA GLN A 419 -10.28 -12.58 3.10
C GLN A 419 -11.33 -13.22 4.01
N ASP A 420 -12.58 -12.79 3.91
CA ASP A 420 -13.70 -13.31 4.73
C ASP A 420 -13.94 -14.80 4.49
N ALA A 421 -13.86 -15.24 3.23
CA ALA A 421 -14.03 -16.64 2.88
C ALA A 421 -12.91 -17.52 3.44
N VAL A 422 -11.66 -17.09 3.36
CA VAL A 422 -10.48 -17.77 3.93
C VAL A 422 -10.58 -17.85 5.45
N MET A 423 -10.93 -16.76 6.11
CA MET A 423 -11.09 -16.72 7.58
C MET A 423 -12.26 -17.58 8.05
N SER A 424 -13.35 -17.63 7.28
CA SER A 424 -14.55 -18.43 7.60
C SER A 424 -14.40 -19.92 7.23
N ALA A 425 -13.42 -20.28 6.42
CA ALA A 425 -13.23 -21.64 5.93
C ALA A 425 -12.96 -22.65 7.05
N ALA A 426 -12.28 -22.24 8.13
CA ALA A 426 -12.04 -23.04 9.32
C ALA A 426 -11.92 -22.16 10.57
N THR A 427 -12.10 -22.79 11.73
CA THR A 427 -11.92 -22.14 13.05
C THR A 427 -10.48 -22.16 13.55
N ASP A 428 -9.64 -23.04 12.98
CA ASP A 428 -8.24 -23.17 13.35
C ASP A 428 -7.45 -21.95 12.84
N PRO A 429 -6.39 -21.54 13.54
CA PRO A 429 -5.49 -20.48 13.05
C PRO A 429 -4.99 -20.79 11.63
N LEU A 430 -4.60 -19.75 10.92
CA LEU A 430 -3.86 -19.90 9.67
C LEU A 430 -2.53 -20.61 9.97
N GLN A 431 -2.13 -21.53 9.10
CA GLN A 431 -0.89 -22.28 9.23
C GLN A 431 0.29 -21.55 8.57
N ASP A 432 -0.03 -20.69 7.62
CA ASP A 432 0.90 -19.86 6.89
C ASP A 432 0.29 -18.48 6.65
N ASP A 433 1.10 -17.52 6.25
CA ASP A 433 0.62 -16.21 5.81
C ASP A 433 -0.28 -16.38 4.60
N ALA A 434 -1.40 -15.67 4.59
CA ALA A 434 -2.35 -15.66 3.49
C ALA A 434 -2.42 -14.24 2.93
N THR A 435 -1.74 -14.01 1.82
CA THR A 435 -1.57 -12.71 1.22
C THR A 435 -2.26 -12.62 -0.12
N LEU A 436 -2.89 -11.49 -0.40
CA LEU A 436 -3.48 -11.22 -1.69
C LEU A 436 -3.30 -9.75 -2.09
N LEU A 437 -3.25 -9.52 -3.41
CA LEU A 437 -3.24 -8.20 -4.02
C LEU A 437 -4.14 -8.23 -5.25
N VAL A 438 -5.09 -7.31 -5.30
CA VAL A 438 -6.08 -7.19 -6.39
C VAL A 438 -5.90 -5.84 -7.08
N LEU A 439 -5.81 -5.87 -8.41
CA LEU A 439 -5.96 -4.69 -9.26
C LEU A 439 -7.29 -4.81 -10.00
N ALA A 440 -8.16 -3.82 -9.92
CA ALA A 440 -9.41 -3.73 -10.68
C ALA A 440 -9.33 -2.56 -11.66
N VAL A 441 -9.49 -2.84 -12.96
CA VAL A 441 -9.46 -1.83 -14.03
C VAL A 441 -10.77 -1.05 -14.06
N ASP A 442 -10.68 0.30 -14.06
CA ASP A 442 -11.84 1.22 -14.03
C ASP A 442 -12.63 1.22 -15.35
#